data_03817217250777d4651ca7938479306d
#
_entry.id   03817217250777d4651ca7938479306d
#
_cell.length_a   1.000
_cell.length_b   1.000
_cell.length_c   1.000
_cell.angle_alpha   90.00
_cell.angle_beta   90.00
_cell.angle_gamma   90.00
#
_symmetry.space_group_name_H-M   'P 1'
#
loop_
_entity.id
_entity.type
_entity.pdbx_description
1 polymer ?
#
loop_
_entity_poly.entity_id
_entity_poly.type
_entity_poly.pdbx_seq_one_letter_code
_entity_poly.pdbx_strand_id
1 'polypeptide(L)'
;MPNLAIKQKSGFIPFTRNYTDDYLNFVEILNTLGSTQEYDESLFHIITAIYGSGPAWYFELSAKIVNSAVNLGMDESDAKILVSNLLSSLPHLTGEKDFDEIVENIKSPKGTTEA
;
A
#
# COMPACT_ATOMS: atom_id res chain seq x y z
N MET A 1 -9.60 -10.75 -5.13
CA MET A 1 -10.01 -9.86 -4.03
C MET A 1 -9.41 -8.46 -4.26
N PRO A 2 -10.16 -7.51 -4.76
CA PRO A 2 -9.70 -6.13 -4.94
C PRO A 2 -9.78 -5.33 -3.64
N ASN A 3 -9.02 -4.21 -3.59
CA ASN A 3 -9.22 -3.17 -2.58
C ASN A 3 -9.75 -1.88 -3.24
N LEU A 4 -9.87 -0.79 -2.48
CA LEU A 4 -10.47 0.47 -2.97
C LEU A 4 -9.70 1.12 -4.14
N ALA A 5 -8.42 0.80 -4.36
CA ALA A 5 -7.62 1.33 -5.46
C ALA A 5 -8.13 0.89 -6.85
N ILE A 6 -8.98 -0.15 -6.90
CA ILE A 6 -9.61 -0.61 -8.15
C ILE A 6 -10.41 0.50 -8.84
N LYS A 7 -10.97 1.45 -8.07
CA LYS A 7 -11.72 2.60 -8.60
C LYS A 7 -10.87 3.49 -9.51
N GLN A 8 -9.55 3.44 -9.32
CA GLN A 8 -8.57 4.21 -10.10
C GLN A 8 -7.92 3.39 -11.22
N LYS A 9 -8.40 2.15 -11.46
CA LYS A 9 -7.82 1.19 -12.43
C LYS A 9 -6.32 0.92 -12.19
N SER A 10 -5.84 1.15 -10.97
CA SER A 10 -4.44 0.95 -10.54
C SER A 10 -4.33 -0.05 -9.40
N GLY A 11 -5.39 -0.81 -9.15
CA GLY A 11 -5.43 -1.83 -8.12
C GLY A 11 -4.68 -3.09 -8.52
N PHE A 12 -4.21 -3.82 -7.53
CA PHE A 12 -3.75 -5.20 -7.67
C PHE A 12 -4.89 -6.14 -7.25
N ILE A 13 -5.13 -7.21 -8.01
CA ILE A 13 -6.26 -8.12 -7.81
C ILE A 13 -5.73 -9.54 -7.62
N PRO A 14 -5.43 -9.94 -6.39
CA PRO A 14 -5.16 -11.35 -6.10
C PRO A 14 -6.43 -12.17 -6.31
N PHE A 15 -6.28 -13.29 -6.99
CA PHE A 15 -7.38 -14.22 -7.24
C PHE A 15 -6.91 -15.66 -7.06
N THR A 16 -7.85 -16.58 -6.89
CA THR A 16 -7.61 -18.03 -6.93
C THR A 16 -8.44 -18.64 -8.04
N ARG A 17 -7.91 -19.69 -8.65
CA ARG A 17 -8.61 -20.43 -9.69
C ARG A 17 -9.63 -21.36 -9.03
N ASN A 18 -10.90 -21.09 -9.27
CA ASN A 18 -11.95 -22.05 -9.01
C ASN A 18 -12.41 -22.61 -10.37
N TYR A 19 -12.25 -23.88 -10.59
CA TYR A 19 -12.42 -24.63 -11.84
C TYR A 19 -13.63 -24.17 -12.68
N THR A 20 -13.42 -23.21 -13.58
CA THR A 20 -14.39 -22.82 -14.59
C THR A 20 -13.73 -22.83 -15.96
N ASP A 21 -14.43 -23.31 -16.98
CA ASP A 21 -13.93 -23.40 -18.35
C ASP A 21 -13.65 -22.03 -18.98
N ASP A 22 -14.08 -20.93 -18.36
CA ASP A 22 -14.02 -19.56 -18.89
C ASP A 22 -12.94 -18.69 -18.19
N TYR A 23 -11.91 -19.35 -17.67
CA TYR A 23 -10.85 -18.73 -16.87
C TYR A 23 -10.12 -17.58 -17.58
N LEU A 24 -9.76 -17.75 -18.86
CA LEU A 24 -9.00 -16.74 -19.60
C LEU A 24 -9.79 -15.44 -19.79
N ASN A 25 -11.06 -15.53 -20.14
CA ASN A 25 -11.94 -14.39 -20.28
C ASN A 25 -12.12 -13.65 -18.94
N PHE A 26 -12.18 -14.40 -17.82
CA PHE A 26 -12.28 -13.81 -16.49
C PHE A 26 -11.02 -13.02 -16.13
N VAL A 27 -9.82 -13.56 -16.36
CA VAL A 27 -8.54 -12.87 -16.11
C VAL A 27 -8.41 -11.63 -16.99
N GLU A 28 -8.80 -11.70 -18.26
CA GLU A 28 -8.81 -10.54 -19.16
C GLU A 28 -9.70 -9.42 -18.62
N ILE A 29 -10.90 -9.73 -18.13
CA ILE A 29 -11.80 -8.75 -17.50
C ILE A 29 -11.13 -8.15 -16.26
N LEU A 30 -10.55 -8.95 -15.38
CA LEU A 30 -9.86 -8.44 -14.20
C LEU A 30 -8.70 -7.52 -14.54
N ASN A 31 -7.93 -7.82 -15.60
CA ASN A 31 -6.81 -7.02 -16.06
C ASN A 31 -7.23 -5.65 -16.61
N THR A 32 -8.50 -5.45 -16.97
CA THR A 32 -9.01 -4.11 -17.31
C THR A 32 -9.17 -3.19 -16.09
N LEU A 33 -9.19 -3.78 -14.90
CA LEU A 33 -9.41 -3.09 -13.62
C LEU A 33 -8.12 -2.86 -12.82
N GLY A 34 -7.03 -3.54 -13.21
CA GLY A 34 -5.73 -3.47 -12.56
C GLY A 34 -4.86 -4.67 -12.88
N SER A 35 -3.70 -4.79 -12.24
CA SER A 35 -2.86 -5.97 -12.36
C SER A 35 -3.43 -7.15 -11.56
N THR A 36 -3.23 -8.36 -12.07
CA THR A 36 -3.76 -9.57 -11.44
C THR A 36 -2.67 -10.57 -11.14
N GLN A 37 -2.85 -11.37 -10.10
CA GLN A 37 -1.98 -12.50 -9.79
C GLN A 37 -2.77 -13.61 -9.13
N GLU A 38 -2.51 -14.84 -9.56
CA GLU A 38 -3.09 -16.05 -8.99
C GLU A 38 -2.34 -16.48 -7.74
N TYR A 39 -3.07 -16.87 -6.71
CA TYR A 39 -2.56 -17.40 -5.46
C TYR A 39 -3.35 -18.67 -5.06
N ASP A 40 -2.72 -19.52 -4.27
CA ASP A 40 -3.40 -20.61 -3.60
C ASP A 40 -4.47 -20.08 -2.64
N GLU A 41 -5.63 -20.71 -2.60
CA GLU A 41 -6.74 -20.29 -1.75
C GLU A 41 -6.38 -20.27 -0.27
N SER A 42 -5.50 -21.15 0.19
CA SER A 42 -5.02 -21.18 1.57
C SER A 42 -4.31 -19.88 2.01
N LEU A 43 -3.80 -19.08 1.06
CA LEU A 43 -3.14 -17.81 1.32
C LEU A 43 -4.10 -16.61 1.45
N PHE A 44 -5.38 -16.79 1.11
CA PHE A 44 -6.29 -15.65 1.03
C PHE A 44 -6.56 -14.98 2.37
N HIS A 45 -6.44 -15.68 3.49
CA HIS A 45 -6.54 -15.06 4.81
C HIS A 45 -5.36 -14.08 5.07
N ILE A 46 -4.13 -14.44 4.64
CA ILE A 46 -2.96 -13.57 4.74
C ILE A 46 -3.08 -12.40 3.76
N ILE A 47 -3.48 -12.69 2.52
CA ILE A 47 -3.68 -11.67 1.48
C ILE A 47 -4.74 -10.66 1.92
N THR A 48 -5.82 -11.11 2.55
CA THR A 48 -6.86 -10.23 3.11
C THR A 48 -6.29 -9.31 4.18
N ALA A 49 -5.49 -9.85 5.09
CA ALA A 49 -4.86 -9.05 6.14
C ALA A 49 -3.90 -8.00 5.54
N ILE A 50 -3.03 -8.40 4.62
CA ILE A 50 -2.00 -7.52 4.06
C ILE A 50 -2.60 -6.52 3.08
N TYR A 51 -3.34 -6.99 2.08
CA TYR A 51 -3.76 -6.17 0.95
C TYR A 51 -5.17 -5.60 1.11
N GLY A 52 -6.08 -6.34 1.71
CA GLY A 52 -7.44 -5.88 1.98
C GLY A 52 -7.48 -4.85 3.10
N SER A 53 -6.91 -5.18 4.26
CA SER A 53 -6.88 -4.33 5.46
C SER A 53 -5.68 -3.39 5.52
N GLY A 54 -4.62 -3.68 4.79
CA GLY A 54 -3.36 -2.92 4.82
C GLY A 54 -3.51 -1.42 4.64
N PRO A 55 -4.32 -0.92 3.71
CA PRO A 55 -4.54 0.52 3.57
C PRO A 55 -4.99 1.20 4.87
N ALA A 56 -5.80 0.52 5.69
CA ALA A 56 -6.25 1.08 6.96
C ALA A 56 -5.09 1.30 7.94
N TRP A 57 -4.09 0.40 7.96
CA TRP A 57 -2.92 0.56 8.83
C TRP A 57 -2.08 1.77 8.45
N TYR A 58 -1.86 1.98 7.14
CA TYR A 58 -1.11 3.13 6.65
C TYR A 58 -1.84 4.44 6.95
N PHE A 59 -3.16 4.49 6.78
CA PHE A 59 -3.95 5.68 7.09
C PHE A 59 -4.04 5.93 8.60
N GLU A 60 -4.12 4.91 9.44
CA GLU A 60 -4.07 5.08 10.89
C GLU A 60 -2.71 5.60 11.35
N LEU A 61 -1.61 5.06 10.83
CA LEU A 61 -0.27 5.60 11.09
C LEU A 61 -0.16 7.06 10.66
N SER A 62 -0.66 7.39 9.46
CA SER A 62 -0.66 8.75 8.94
C SER A 62 -1.45 9.71 9.83
N ALA A 63 -2.61 9.30 10.32
CA ALA A 63 -3.39 10.11 11.25
C ALA A 63 -2.65 10.35 12.58
N LYS A 64 -1.93 9.34 13.09
CA LYS A 64 -1.10 9.50 14.30
C LYS A 64 0.07 10.45 14.07
N ILE A 65 0.71 10.41 12.89
CA ILE A 65 1.78 11.35 12.53
C ILE A 65 1.24 12.78 12.49
N VAL A 66 0.10 13.01 11.83
CA VAL A 66 -0.56 14.34 11.79
C VAL A 66 -0.83 14.84 13.22
N ASN A 67 -1.48 14.00 14.04
CA ASN A 67 -1.81 14.37 15.41
C ASN A 67 -0.56 14.72 16.25
N SER A 68 0.53 13.97 16.07
CA SER A 68 1.79 14.22 16.75
C SER A 68 2.39 15.56 16.31
N ALA A 69 2.38 15.87 15.01
CA ALA A 69 2.85 17.14 14.50
C ALA A 69 2.04 18.33 15.05
N VAL A 70 0.73 18.19 15.11
CA VAL A 70 -0.16 19.22 15.71
C VAL A 70 0.13 19.41 17.20
N ASN A 71 0.34 18.34 17.96
CA ASN A 71 0.72 18.42 19.37
C ASN A 71 2.07 19.10 19.59
N LEU A 72 2.96 19.07 18.61
CA LEU A 72 4.24 19.76 18.60
C LEU A 72 4.16 21.19 18.07
N GLY A 73 2.95 21.69 17.76
CA GLY A 73 2.70 23.09 17.38
C GLY A 73 2.59 23.37 15.88
N MET A 74 2.55 22.32 15.04
CA MET A 74 2.29 22.51 13.61
C MET A 74 0.79 22.76 13.36
N ASP A 75 0.48 23.60 12.36
CA ASP A 75 -0.90 23.73 11.89
C ASP A 75 -1.42 22.42 11.30
N GLU A 76 -2.68 22.08 11.57
CA GLU A 76 -3.27 20.81 11.16
C GLU A 76 -3.33 20.67 9.63
N SER A 77 -3.58 21.77 8.91
CA SER A 77 -3.62 21.76 7.45
C SER A 77 -2.24 21.47 6.86
N ASP A 78 -1.20 22.07 7.43
CA ASP A 78 0.17 21.85 7.00
C ASP A 78 0.64 20.42 7.28
N ALA A 79 0.33 19.90 8.47
CA ALA A 79 0.62 18.51 8.82
C ALA A 79 -0.04 17.52 7.86
N LYS A 80 -1.30 17.74 7.51
CA LYS A 80 -2.04 16.91 6.52
C LYS A 80 -1.42 16.99 5.12
N ILE A 81 -1.02 18.19 4.68
CA ILE A 81 -0.36 18.39 3.39
C ILE A 81 0.97 17.61 3.35
N LEU A 82 1.80 17.72 4.38
CA LEU A 82 3.09 17.02 4.46
C LEU A 82 2.90 15.49 4.41
N VAL A 83 2.02 14.96 5.24
CA VAL A 83 1.78 13.50 5.28
C VAL A 83 1.17 12.99 3.98
N SER A 84 0.27 13.73 3.34
CA SER A 84 -0.31 13.35 2.06
C SER A 84 0.74 13.32 0.94
N ASN A 85 1.64 14.31 0.90
CA ASN A 85 2.73 14.33 -0.06
C ASN A 85 3.75 13.21 0.21
N LEU A 86 4.04 12.90 1.47
CA LEU A 86 4.87 11.76 1.83
C LEU A 86 4.28 10.46 1.28
N LEU A 87 3.01 10.17 1.56
CA LEU A 87 2.33 8.96 1.05
C LEU A 87 2.39 8.88 -0.48
N SER A 88 2.20 10.00 -1.17
CA SER A 88 2.24 10.04 -2.64
C SER A 88 3.64 9.82 -3.20
N SER A 89 4.69 10.10 -2.43
CA SER A 89 6.08 9.91 -2.84
C SER A 89 6.60 8.50 -2.62
N LEU A 90 6.05 7.73 -1.67
CA LEU A 90 6.54 6.40 -1.31
C LEU A 90 6.67 5.44 -2.50
N PRO A 91 5.72 5.36 -3.45
CA PRO A 91 5.86 4.46 -4.60
C PRO A 91 7.10 4.75 -5.46
N HIS A 92 7.59 5.99 -5.47
CA HIS A 92 8.80 6.36 -6.22
C HIS A 92 10.09 5.94 -5.54
N LEU A 93 10.03 5.57 -4.27
CA LEU A 93 11.19 5.11 -3.49
C LEU A 93 11.37 3.58 -3.54
N THR A 94 10.31 2.85 -3.86
CA THR A 94 10.36 1.37 -3.79
C THR A 94 11.17 0.75 -4.92
N GLY A 95 10.99 1.14 -6.18
CA GLY A 95 11.73 0.58 -7.31
C GLY A 95 11.86 -0.96 -7.24
N GLU A 96 13.06 -1.47 -7.55
CA GLU A 96 13.43 -2.89 -7.41
C GLU A 96 14.15 -3.21 -6.06
N LYS A 97 14.23 -2.24 -5.16
CA LYS A 97 14.96 -2.38 -3.89
C LYS A 97 14.15 -3.10 -2.85
N ASP A 98 14.85 -3.86 -2.01
CA ASP A 98 14.25 -4.44 -0.82
C ASP A 98 13.88 -3.36 0.21
N PHE A 99 12.81 -3.57 0.97
CA PHE A 99 12.34 -2.58 1.95
C PHE A 99 13.39 -2.24 3.00
N ASP A 100 14.16 -3.22 3.45
CA ASP A 100 15.25 -3.01 4.40
C ASP A 100 16.36 -2.13 3.80
N GLU A 101 16.69 -2.32 2.53
CA GLU A 101 17.64 -1.48 1.83
C GLU A 101 17.15 -0.03 1.69
N ILE A 102 15.84 0.17 1.43
CA ILE A 102 15.25 1.50 1.37
C ILE A 102 15.38 2.20 2.73
N VAL A 103 15.05 1.49 3.81
CA VAL A 103 15.16 2.01 5.17
C VAL A 103 16.60 2.41 5.48
N GLU A 104 17.58 1.56 5.16
CA GLU A 104 19.01 1.88 5.37
C GLU A 104 19.47 3.09 4.54
N ASN A 105 18.98 3.25 3.32
CA ASN A 105 19.31 4.40 2.47
C ASN A 105 18.69 5.72 2.99
N ILE A 106 17.58 5.67 3.73
CA ILE A 106 16.94 6.84 4.31
C ILE A 106 17.58 7.24 5.65
N LYS A 107 18.13 6.28 6.39
CA LYS A 107 18.82 6.55 7.64
C LYS A 107 20.07 7.40 7.39
N SER A 108 20.15 8.52 8.06
CA SER A 108 21.40 9.29 8.14
C SER A 108 22.10 8.98 9.46
N PRO A 109 23.44 8.84 9.48
CA PRO A 109 24.19 8.59 10.71
C PRO A 109 23.86 9.65 11.77
N LYS A 110 23.44 9.21 12.97
CA LYS A 110 22.97 10.06 14.09
C LYS A 110 21.71 10.90 13.75
N GLY A 111 20.96 10.52 12.73
CA GLY A 111 19.68 11.16 12.40
C GLY A 111 18.50 10.60 13.22
N THR A 112 17.36 11.28 13.15
CA THR A 112 16.11 10.88 13.84
C THR A 112 15.58 9.51 13.42
N THR A 113 16.00 9.00 12.27
CA THR A 113 15.58 7.68 11.75
C THR A 113 16.44 6.52 12.31
N GLU A 114 17.62 6.84 12.88
CA GLU A 114 18.52 5.85 13.53
C GLU A 114 18.15 5.66 15.02
N ALA A 115 17.44 6.61 15.61
CA ALA A 115 17.04 6.58 17.01
C ALA A 115 15.74 5.79 17.20
#